data_7551f6f21bd7ffe7816553ad700640d2
#
_entry.id   7551f6f21bd7ffe7816553ad700640d2
#
_cell.length_a   1.000
_cell.length_b   1.000
_cell.length_c   1.000
_cell.angle_alpha   90.00
_cell.angle_beta   90.00
_cell.angle_gamma   90.00
#
_symmetry.space_group_name_H-M   'P 1'
#
loop_
_entity.id
_entity.type
_entity.pdbx_description
1 polymer ?
#
loop_
_entity_poly.entity_id
_entity_poly.type
_entity_poly.pdbx_seq_one_letter_code
_entity_poly.pdbx_strand_id
1 'polypeptide(L)'
;DLALFGYAVPAIRAEFGLTLSEVMAIVSAAFLLGGALLVVLGWLADRVGRLPLFQFSLLGSSFLVALISIAPGVITLTALRGASIAVGGLSYPVTGAIITEEMPARLRGLFMGLLQIGYPLGWALASLWSMWLLTEYGWRQLFWVGLVSLPMVWVVRRYLREPPRSVAARSTEPPPRFSDLFA
;
A
#
# COMPACT_ATOMS: atom_id res chain seq x y z
N ASP A 1 -3.94 -3.24 5.40
CA ASP A 1 -4.95 -2.90 4.40
C ASP A 1 -5.55 -4.14 3.74
N LEU A 2 -4.77 -5.00 3.07
CA LEU A 2 -5.27 -6.22 2.41
C LEU A 2 -6.09 -7.12 3.35
N ALA A 3 -5.58 -7.35 4.55
CA ALA A 3 -6.24 -8.17 5.56
C ALA A 3 -7.56 -7.56 6.05
N LEU A 4 -7.57 -6.26 6.31
CA LEU A 4 -8.78 -5.55 6.77
C LEU A 4 -9.94 -5.70 5.78
N PHE A 5 -9.64 -5.57 4.49
CA PHE A 5 -10.65 -5.77 3.45
C PHE A 5 -11.16 -7.22 3.44
N GLY A 6 -10.28 -8.20 3.53
CA GLY A 6 -10.64 -9.62 3.59
C GLY A 6 -11.63 -9.92 4.73
N TYR A 7 -11.38 -9.38 5.91
CA TYR A 7 -12.27 -9.53 7.06
C TYR A 7 -13.58 -8.75 6.90
N ALA A 8 -13.58 -7.63 6.19
CA ALA A 8 -14.79 -6.83 5.92
C ALA A 8 -15.71 -7.43 4.84
N VAL A 9 -15.20 -8.30 3.95
CA VAL A 9 -15.95 -8.87 2.81
C VAL A 9 -17.32 -9.43 3.20
N PRO A 10 -17.48 -10.25 4.26
CA PRO A 10 -18.80 -10.78 4.62
C PRO A 10 -19.82 -9.68 4.94
N ALA A 11 -19.39 -8.65 5.65
CA ALA A 11 -20.26 -7.52 6.03
C ALA A 11 -20.58 -6.60 4.83
N ILE A 12 -19.58 -6.34 3.97
CA ILE A 12 -19.78 -5.60 2.71
C ILE A 12 -20.77 -6.34 1.80
N ARG A 13 -20.60 -7.65 1.68
CA ARG A 13 -21.51 -8.51 0.91
C ARG A 13 -22.94 -8.42 1.42
N ALA A 14 -23.13 -8.48 2.72
CA ALA A 14 -24.46 -8.41 3.33
C ALA A 14 -25.13 -7.03 3.11
N GLU A 15 -24.35 -5.94 3.23
CA GLU A 15 -24.88 -4.58 3.07
C GLU A 15 -25.30 -4.27 1.63
N PHE A 16 -24.47 -4.66 0.65
CA PHE A 16 -24.75 -4.37 -0.75
C PHE A 16 -25.54 -5.49 -1.47
N GLY A 17 -25.95 -6.56 -0.76
CA GLY A 17 -26.71 -7.67 -1.33
C GLY A 17 -25.95 -8.45 -2.41
N LEU A 18 -24.63 -8.54 -2.32
CA LEU A 18 -23.79 -9.09 -3.37
C LEU A 18 -23.73 -10.63 -3.32
N THR A 19 -23.70 -11.24 -4.50
CA THR A 19 -23.36 -12.64 -4.66
C THR A 19 -21.86 -12.88 -4.47
N LEU A 20 -21.47 -14.12 -4.26
CA LEU A 20 -20.02 -14.46 -4.14
C LEU A 20 -19.26 -14.15 -5.43
N SER A 21 -19.86 -14.36 -6.58
CA SER A 21 -19.26 -14.05 -7.89
C SER A 21 -19.01 -12.55 -8.08
N GLU A 22 -19.95 -11.70 -7.65
CA GLU A 22 -19.79 -10.24 -7.71
C GLU A 22 -18.67 -9.77 -6.77
N VAL A 23 -18.56 -10.33 -5.57
CA VAL A 23 -17.45 -10.02 -4.66
C VAL A 23 -16.11 -10.42 -5.29
N MET A 24 -16.02 -11.60 -5.90
CA MET A 24 -14.80 -12.02 -6.60
C MET A 24 -14.46 -11.10 -7.77
N ALA A 25 -15.46 -10.64 -8.52
CA ALA A 25 -15.28 -9.66 -9.60
C ALA A 25 -14.75 -8.31 -9.07
N ILE A 26 -15.29 -7.81 -7.96
CA ILE A 26 -14.84 -6.58 -7.29
C ILE A 26 -13.38 -6.70 -6.85
N VAL A 27 -13.04 -7.80 -6.20
CA VAL A 27 -11.67 -8.06 -5.74
C VAL A 27 -10.71 -8.12 -6.93
N SER A 28 -11.07 -8.87 -7.97
CA SER A 28 -10.24 -9.00 -9.19
C SER A 28 -10.07 -7.66 -9.91
N ALA A 29 -11.16 -6.89 -10.07
CA ALA A 29 -11.11 -5.56 -10.68
C ALA A 29 -10.22 -4.59 -9.89
N ALA A 30 -10.33 -4.60 -8.55
CA ALA A 30 -9.46 -3.78 -7.70
C ALA A 30 -7.98 -4.15 -7.82
N PHE A 31 -7.65 -5.45 -7.90
CA PHE A 31 -6.27 -5.91 -8.11
C PHE A 31 -5.73 -5.55 -9.50
N LEU A 32 -6.54 -5.70 -10.56
CA LEU A 32 -6.16 -5.32 -11.92
C LEU A 32 -5.93 -3.82 -12.03
N LEU A 33 -6.85 -3.01 -11.50
CA LEU A 33 -6.70 -1.56 -11.43
C LEU A 33 -5.47 -1.15 -10.62
N GLY A 34 -5.31 -1.74 -9.44
CA GLY A 34 -4.17 -1.48 -8.56
C GLY A 34 -2.85 -1.86 -9.22
N GLY A 35 -2.77 -3.02 -9.87
CA GLY A 35 -1.59 -3.47 -10.60
C GLY A 35 -1.22 -2.56 -11.76
N ALA A 36 -2.20 -2.17 -12.58
CA ALA A 36 -1.98 -1.24 -13.68
C ALA A 36 -1.48 0.13 -13.21
N LEU A 37 -2.09 0.68 -12.17
CA LEU A 37 -1.66 1.94 -11.56
C LEU A 37 -0.27 1.82 -10.90
N LEU A 38 0.04 0.68 -10.30
CA LEU A 38 1.34 0.44 -9.66
C LEU A 38 2.50 0.50 -10.66
N VAL A 39 2.31 0.01 -11.88
CA VAL A 39 3.32 0.11 -12.96
C VAL A 39 3.61 1.58 -13.27
N VAL A 40 2.57 2.41 -13.43
CA VAL A 40 2.72 3.85 -13.69
C VAL A 40 3.41 4.56 -12.53
N LEU A 41 3.01 4.24 -11.30
CA LEU A 41 3.60 4.82 -10.11
C LEU A 41 5.04 4.35 -9.88
N GLY A 42 5.38 3.12 -10.25
CA GLY A 42 6.76 2.60 -10.22
C GLY A 42 7.67 3.40 -11.15
N TRP A 43 7.24 3.64 -12.39
CA TRP A 43 7.97 4.51 -13.31
C TRP A 43 8.13 5.95 -12.77
N LEU A 44 7.12 6.48 -12.10
CA LEU A 44 7.20 7.79 -11.45
C LEU A 44 8.21 7.78 -10.29
N ALA A 45 8.36 6.64 -9.59
CA ALA A 45 9.32 6.47 -8.51
C ALA A 45 10.76 6.71 -8.96
N ASP A 46 11.11 6.20 -10.12
CA ASP A 46 12.46 6.35 -10.68
C ASP A 46 12.76 7.81 -11.04
N ARG A 47 11.74 8.62 -11.29
CA ARG A 47 11.89 10.05 -11.63
C ARG A 47 11.91 10.97 -10.41
N VAL A 48 10.96 10.77 -9.51
CA VAL A 48 10.73 11.68 -8.36
C VAL A 48 11.71 11.40 -7.22
N GLY A 49 12.08 10.13 -7.05
CA GLY A 49 12.94 9.66 -5.97
C GLY A 49 12.22 8.73 -5.00
N ARG A 50 13.02 7.92 -4.32
CA ARG A 50 12.51 6.81 -3.50
C ARG A 50 11.86 7.31 -2.21
N LEU A 51 12.49 8.24 -1.51
CA LEU A 51 11.99 8.72 -0.22
C LEU A 51 10.71 9.56 -0.33
N PRO A 52 10.59 10.54 -1.26
CA PRO A 52 9.34 11.26 -1.46
C PRO A 52 8.19 10.34 -1.83
N LEU A 53 8.47 9.34 -2.67
CA LEU A 53 7.43 8.40 -3.10
C LEU A 53 7.03 7.42 -1.99
N PHE A 54 7.98 7.01 -1.15
CA PHE A 54 7.67 6.23 0.05
C PHE A 54 6.75 7.01 1.01
N GLN A 55 7.04 8.29 1.24
CA GLN A 55 6.17 9.15 2.05
C GLN A 55 4.78 9.32 1.42
N PHE A 56 4.74 9.52 0.09
CA PHE A 56 3.48 9.57 -0.66
C PHE A 56 2.69 8.25 -0.54
N SER A 57 3.37 7.10 -0.61
CA SER A 57 2.70 5.80 -0.48
C SER A 57 2.09 5.60 0.91
N LEU A 58 2.80 6.00 1.96
CA LEU A 58 2.27 5.92 3.34
C LEU A 58 1.08 6.85 3.56
N LEU A 59 1.20 8.12 3.18
CA LEU A 59 0.12 9.09 3.31
C LEU A 59 -1.08 8.71 2.44
N GLY A 60 -0.84 8.50 1.16
CA GLY A 60 -1.88 8.24 0.18
C GLY A 60 -2.65 6.95 0.49
N SER A 61 -1.95 5.86 0.82
CA SER A 61 -2.61 4.62 1.20
C SER A 61 -3.44 4.77 2.49
N SER A 62 -2.93 5.49 3.49
CA SER A 62 -3.66 5.76 4.74
C SER A 62 -4.99 6.48 4.47
N PHE A 63 -4.94 7.54 3.66
CA PHE A 63 -6.15 8.29 3.30
C PHE A 63 -7.09 7.47 2.42
N LEU A 64 -6.59 6.76 1.41
CA LEU A 64 -7.41 5.94 0.53
C LEU A 64 -8.12 4.83 1.30
N VAL A 65 -7.41 4.18 2.24
CA VAL A 65 -8.01 3.17 3.12
C VAL A 65 -9.10 3.78 3.98
N ALA A 66 -8.87 4.93 4.60
CA ALA A 66 -9.89 5.61 5.39
C ALA A 66 -11.10 6.02 4.54
N LEU A 67 -10.89 6.46 3.29
CA LEU A 67 -11.97 6.82 2.37
C LEU A 67 -12.87 5.64 1.99
N ILE A 68 -12.37 4.40 2.07
CA ILE A 68 -13.20 3.20 1.86
C ILE A 68 -14.38 3.18 2.87
N SER A 69 -14.17 3.68 4.09
CA SER A 69 -15.21 3.72 5.13
C SER A 69 -16.47 4.51 4.71
N ILE A 70 -16.32 5.51 3.87
CA ILE A 70 -17.39 6.38 3.41
C ILE A 70 -17.86 6.08 1.98
N ALA A 71 -17.40 4.96 1.39
CA ALA A 71 -17.79 4.58 0.04
C ALA A 71 -19.31 4.38 -0.08
N PRO A 72 -19.99 5.13 -0.97
CA PRO A 72 -21.45 5.08 -1.09
C PRO A 72 -21.95 3.87 -1.88
N GLY A 73 -21.08 3.21 -2.61
CA GLY A 73 -21.46 2.07 -3.47
C GLY A 73 -20.25 1.26 -3.93
N VAL A 74 -20.56 0.14 -4.57
CA VAL A 74 -19.60 -0.88 -5.00
C VAL A 74 -18.54 -0.34 -5.96
N ILE A 75 -18.93 0.52 -6.91
CA ILE A 75 -17.99 1.10 -7.89
C ILE A 75 -16.94 1.97 -7.19
N THR A 76 -17.39 2.87 -6.30
CA THR A 76 -16.50 3.74 -5.54
C THR A 76 -15.58 2.92 -4.62
N LEU A 77 -16.14 1.90 -3.98
CA LEU A 77 -15.39 0.98 -3.14
C LEU A 77 -14.29 0.27 -3.94
N THR A 78 -14.61 -0.26 -5.12
CA THR A 78 -13.66 -0.93 -6.01
C THR A 78 -12.56 0.02 -6.48
N ALA A 79 -12.91 1.24 -6.87
CA ALA A 79 -11.96 2.25 -7.33
C ALA A 79 -11.00 2.68 -6.20
N LEU A 80 -11.53 2.99 -5.01
CA LEU A 80 -10.72 3.33 -3.83
C LEU A 80 -9.81 2.18 -3.42
N ARG A 81 -10.33 0.95 -3.49
CA ARG A 81 -9.56 -0.26 -3.20
C ARG A 81 -8.41 -0.44 -4.17
N GLY A 82 -8.65 -0.34 -5.48
CA GLY A 82 -7.60 -0.40 -6.50
C GLY A 82 -6.55 0.69 -6.32
N ALA A 83 -6.97 1.92 -6.07
CA ALA A 83 -6.07 3.03 -5.78
C ALA A 83 -5.22 2.78 -4.51
N SER A 84 -5.81 2.24 -3.43
CA SER A 84 -5.08 1.93 -2.20
C SER A 84 -4.06 0.81 -2.39
N ILE A 85 -4.38 -0.20 -3.22
CA ILE A 85 -3.45 -1.27 -3.60
C ILE A 85 -2.26 -0.70 -4.38
N ALA A 86 -2.51 0.17 -5.35
CA ALA A 86 -1.47 0.79 -6.16
C ALA A 86 -0.52 1.64 -5.31
N VAL A 87 -1.09 2.57 -4.55
CA VAL A 87 -0.32 3.53 -3.74
C VAL A 87 0.40 2.83 -2.60
N GLY A 88 -0.28 1.93 -1.88
CA GLY A 88 0.32 1.16 -0.79
C GLY A 88 1.37 0.16 -1.27
N GLY A 89 1.16 -0.42 -2.46
CA GLY A 89 2.08 -1.36 -3.10
C GLY A 89 3.46 -0.79 -3.39
N LEU A 90 3.58 0.53 -3.58
CA LEU A 90 4.85 1.21 -3.78
C LEU A 90 5.81 1.11 -2.58
N SER A 91 5.29 1.00 -1.39
CA SER A 91 6.12 0.99 -0.17
C SER A 91 7.08 -0.20 -0.13
N TYR A 92 6.66 -1.36 -0.64
CA TYR A 92 7.44 -2.59 -0.58
C TYR A 92 8.71 -2.56 -1.46
N PRO A 93 8.62 -2.31 -2.79
CA PRO A 93 9.80 -2.25 -3.64
C PRO A 93 10.75 -1.10 -3.24
N VAL A 94 10.21 0.04 -2.83
CA VAL A 94 11.02 1.18 -2.38
C VAL A 94 11.81 0.83 -1.10
N THR A 95 11.17 0.20 -0.12
CA THR A 95 11.85 -0.22 1.12
C THR A 95 12.91 -1.28 0.82
N GLY A 96 12.60 -2.25 -0.04
CA GLY A 96 13.56 -3.27 -0.49
C GLY A 96 14.80 -2.65 -1.15
N ALA A 97 14.59 -1.66 -2.00
CA ALA A 97 15.69 -0.93 -2.65
C ALA A 97 16.55 -0.17 -1.62
N ILE A 98 15.94 0.53 -0.67
CA ILE A 98 16.68 1.23 0.41
C ILE A 98 17.52 0.24 1.21
N ILE A 99 16.96 -0.92 1.61
CA ILE A 99 17.69 -1.96 2.35
C ILE A 99 18.88 -2.48 1.54
N THR A 100 18.71 -2.74 0.25
CA THR A 100 19.79 -3.27 -0.59
C THR A 100 20.91 -2.26 -0.84
N GLU A 101 20.62 -0.97 -0.81
CA GLU A 101 21.61 0.09 -1.03
C GLU A 101 22.33 0.53 0.23
N GLU A 102 21.60 0.67 1.34
CA GLU A 102 22.15 1.22 2.59
C GLU A 102 22.79 0.14 3.48
N MET A 103 22.27 -1.11 3.42
CA MET A 103 22.73 -2.14 4.35
C MET A 103 23.98 -2.86 3.85
N PRO A 104 24.97 -3.12 4.75
CA PRO A 104 26.11 -3.97 4.44
C PRO A 104 25.65 -5.35 3.95
N ALA A 105 26.38 -5.94 2.97
CA ALA A 105 26.00 -7.20 2.33
C ALA A 105 25.66 -8.32 3.32
N ARG A 106 26.40 -8.41 4.44
CA ARG A 106 26.19 -9.40 5.52
C ARG A 106 24.86 -9.28 6.25
N LEU A 107 24.23 -8.09 6.26
CA LEU A 107 23.00 -7.81 7.01
C LEU A 107 21.76 -7.68 6.11
N ARG A 108 21.93 -7.60 4.78
CA ARG A 108 20.82 -7.45 3.84
C ARG A 108 19.74 -8.51 4.01
N GLY A 109 20.16 -9.77 4.12
CA GLY A 109 19.21 -10.88 4.32
C GLY A 109 18.43 -10.77 5.63
N LEU A 110 19.06 -10.34 6.72
CA LEU A 110 18.41 -10.12 7.99
C LEU A 110 17.34 -9.02 7.89
N PHE A 111 17.69 -7.86 7.32
CA PHE A 111 16.78 -6.73 7.19
C PHE A 111 15.63 -7.02 6.20
N MET A 112 15.90 -7.76 5.11
CA MET A 112 14.84 -8.24 4.22
C MET A 112 13.91 -9.24 4.93
N GLY A 113 14.44 -10.13 5.75
CA GLY A 113 13.65 -11.02 6.60
C GLY A 113 12.77 -10.26 7.60
N LEU A 114 13.32 -9.25 8.27
CA LEU A 114 12.56 -8.38 9.18
C LEU A 114 11.43 -7.62 8.45
N LEU A 115 11.69 -7.13 7.24
CA LEU A 115 10.67 -6.51 6.41
C LEU A 115 9.50 -7.48 6.12
N GLN A 116 9.82 -8.74 5.83
CA GLN A 116 8.82 -9.77 5.55
C GLN A 116 7.97 -10.14 6.78
N ILE A 117 8.53 -10.09 8.00
CA ILE A 117 7.78 -10.33 9.24
C ILE A 117 6.67 -9.29 9.44
N GLY A 118 6.85 -8.08 8.93
CA GLY A 118 5.81 -7.04 8.99
C GLY A 118 4.48 -7.47 8.35
N TYR A 119 4.52 -8.32 7.33
CA TYR A 119 3.32 -8.80 6.64
C TYR A 119 2.43 -9.69 7.53
N PRO A 120 2.91 -10.81 8.09
CA PRO A 120 2.10 -11.63 8.99
C PRO A 120 1.71 -10.91 10.29
N LEU A 121 2.57 -10.02 10.82
CA LEU A 121 2.19 -9.18 11.97
C LEU A 121 1.03 -8.24 11.63
N GLY A 122 1.04 -7.64 10.44
CA GLY A 122 -0.07 -6.82 9.97
C GLY A 122 -1.37 -7.61 9.86
N TRP A 123 -1.32 -8.87 9.39
CA TRP A 123 -2.48 -9.76 9.35
C TRP A 123 -2.99 -10.10 10.75
N ALA A 124 -2.11 -10.42 11.68
CA ALA A 124 -2.48 -10.72 13.07
C ALA A 124 -3.16 -9.52 13.75
N LEU A 125 -2.59 -8.31 13.60
CA LEU A 125 -3.21 -7.09 14.13
C LEU A 125 -4.55 -6.79 13.48
N ALA A 126 -4.67 -6.96 12.16
CA ALA A 126 -5.93 -6.77 11.45
C ALA A 126 -7.00 -7.76 11.93
N SER A 127 -6.63 -9.01 12.21
CA SER A 127 -7.52 -10.01 12.78
C SER A 127 -8.05 -9.58 14.16
N LEU A 128 -7.17 -9.17 15.06
CA LEU A 128 -7.56 -8.71 16.40
C LEU A 128 -8.50 -7.51 16.36
N TRP A 129 -8.20 -6.53 15.52
CA TRP A 129 -9.06 -5.35 15.35
C TRP A 129 -10.40 -5.70 14.71
N SER A 130 -10.39 -6.61 13.73
CA SER A 130 -11.62 -7.04 13.08
C SER A 130 -12.56 -7.75 14.04
N MET A 131 -12.05 -8.58 14.97
CA MET A 131 -12.86 -9.24 15.99
C MET A 131 -13.66 -8.25 16.84
N TRP A 132 -13.05 -7.12 17.17
CA TRP A 132 -13.69 -6.12 18.03
C TRP A 132 -14.53 -5.13 17.22
N LEU A 133 -13.95 -4.53 16.18
CA LEU A 133 -14.61 -3.45 15.42
C LEU A 133 -15.77 -3.93 14.56
N LEU A 134 -15.69 -5.12 13.96
CA LEU A 134 -16.78 -5.62 13.11
C LEU A 134 -18.02 -5.97 13.92
N THR A 135 -17.86 -6.49 15.14
CA THR A 135 -18.98 -6.86 16.00
C THR A 135 -19.69 -5.67 16.62
N GLU A 136 -18.95 -4.62 17.00
CA GLU A 136 -19.50 -3.48 17.71
C GLU A 136 -19.89 -2.31 16.80
N TYR A 137 -19.09 -2.05 15.74
CA TYR A 137 -19.20 -0.81 14.97
C TYR A 137 -19.41 -1.02 13.47
N GLY A 138 -19.31 -2.25 12.99
CA GLY A 138 -19.44 -2.59 11.57
C GLY A 138 -18.16 -2.37 10.75
N TRP A 139 -18.24 -2.78 9.47
CA TRP A 139 -17.06 -2.83 8.59
C TRP A 139 -16.47 -1.46 8.22
N ARG A 140 -17.29 -0.41 8.18
CA ARG A 140 -16.83 0.95 7.84
C ARG A 140 -15.82 1.46 8.85
N GLN A 141 -16.05 1.22 10.13
CA GLN A 141 -15.14 1.68 11.19
C GLN A 141 -13.77 0.98 11.14
N LEU A 142 -13.73 -0.23 10.61
CA LEU A 142 -12.49 -0.97 10.45
C LEU A 142 -11.47 -0.23 9.58
N PHE A 143 -11.91 0.52 8.57
CA PHE A 143 -11.01 1.23 7.66
C PHE A 143 -10.43 2.52 8.24
N TRP A 144 -10.99 3.09 9.30
CA TRP A 144 -10.38 4.20 10.03
C TRP A 144 -9.03 3.84 10.65
N VAL A 145 -8.81 2.56 10.89
CA VAL A 145 -7.51 2.04 11.35
C VAL A 145 -6.38 2.39 10.36
N GLY A 146 -6.68 2.60 9.09
CA GLY A 146 -5.71 3.08 8.11
C GLY A 146 -5.02 4.38 8.53
N LEU A 147 -5.68 5.25 9.30
CA LEU A 147 -5.10 6.51 9.79
C LEU A 147 -4.06 6.32 10.89
N VAL A 148 -4.01 5.16 11.53
CA VAL A 148 -3.00 4.84 12.58
C VAL A 148 -1.59 4.83 11.99
N SER A 149 -1.43 4.66 10.68
CA SER A 149 -0.14 4.74 10.00
C SER A 149 0.38 6.19 9.78
N LEU A 150 -0.46 7.22 9.93
CA LEU A 150 -0.05 8.63 9.73
C LEU A 150 1.11 9.09 10.63
N PRO A 151 1.16 8.76 11.94
CA PRO A 151 2.31 9.12 12.77
C PRO A 151 3.63 8.56 12.23
N MET A 152 3.61 7.40 11.55
CA MET A 152 4.79 6.79 10.94
C MET A 152 5.39 7.68 9.84
N VAL A 153 4.55 8.41 9.11
CA VAL A 153 5.02 9.37 8.10
C VAL A 153 5.88 10.46 8.72
N TRP A 154 5.47 10.96 9.88
CA TRP A 154 6.26 11.95 10.61
C TRP A 154 7.61 11.39 11.04
N VAL A 155 7.64 10.15 11.54
CA VAL A 155 8.88 9.43 11.92
C VAL A 155 9.78 9.28 10.70
N VAL A 156 9.25 8.78 9.58
CA VAL A 156 9.99 8.63 8.32
C VAL A 156 10.56 9.96 7.86
N ARG A 157 9.77 11.02 7.85
CA ARG A 157 10.22 12.36 7.46
C ARG A 157 11.33 12.92 8.37
N ARG A 158 11.29 12.57 9.64
CA ARG A 158 12.25 13.07 10.65
C ARG A 158 13.59 12.33 10.58
N TYR A 159 13.57 11.02 10.33
CA TYR A 159 14.74 10.15 10.52
C TYR A 159 15.31 9.57 9.23
N LEU A 160 14.51 9.34 8.19
CA LEU A 160 15.01 8.83 6.93
C LEU A 160 15.52 9.98 6.03
N ARG A 161 16.69 9.74 5.43
CA ARG A 161 17.28 10.58 4.38
C ARG A 161 17.29 9.82 3.07
N GLU A 162 17.27 10.55 1.95
CA GLU A 162 17.34 9.91 0.64
C GLU A 162 18.72 9.25 0.45
N PRO A 163 18.77 7.99 -0.04
CA PRO A 163 20.02 7.29 -0.27
C PRO A 163 20.94 8.07 -1.24
N PRO A 164 22.22 8.27 -0.90
CA PRO A 164 23.15 9.03 -1.75
C PRO A 164 23.29 8.46 -3.16
N ARG A 165 23.16 7.14 -3.31
CA ARG A 165 23.24 6.46 -4.62
C ARG A 165 22.06 6.82 -5.53
N SER A 166 20.86 6.94 -5.00
CA SER A 166 19.67 7.34 -5.79
C SER A 166 19.76 8.79 -6.26
N VAL A 167 20.39 9.66 -5.46
CA VAL A 167 20.66 11.06 -5.82
C VAL A 167 21.73 11.13 -6.92
N ALA A 168 22.81 10.37 -6.78
CA ALA A 168 23.91 10.31 -7.76
C ALA A 168 23.43 9.76 -9.11
N ALA A 169 22.65 8.67 -9.12
CA ALA A 169 22.12 8.08 -10.34
C ALA A 169 21.26 9.07 -11.14
N ARG A 170 20.41 9.84 -10.46
CA ARG A 170 19.57 10.87 -11.11
C ARG A 170 20.36 12.05 -11.69
N SER A 171 21.53 12.34 -11.16
CA SER A 171 22.37 13.42 -11.68
C SER A 171 23.18 13.02 -12.90
N THR A 172 23.39 11.72 -13.13
CA THR A 172 24.26 11.19 -14.18
C THR A 172 23.51 10.55 -15.34
N GLU A 173 22.30 10.03 -15.13
CA GLU A 173 21.52 9.36 -16.15
C GLU A 173 20.28 10.19 -16.56
N PRO A 174 19.95 10.24 -17.86
CA PRO A 174 18.70 10.86 -18.29
C PRO A 174 17.50 10.10 -17.69
N PRO A 175 16.40 10.82 -17.35
CA PRO A 175 15.24 10.15 -16.75
C PRO A 175 14.67 9.09 -17.70
N PRO A 176 14.34 7.88 -17.19
CA PRO A 176 13.83 6.78 -18.00
C PRO A 176 12.54 7.21 -18.72
N ARG A 177 12.44 6.88 -19.99
CA ARG A 177 11.22 7.13 -20.79
C ARG A 177 10.21 6.03 -20.48
N PHE A 178 8.93 6.36 -20.59
CA PHE A 178 7.86 5.37 -20.36
C PHE A 178 7.95 4.20 -21.35
N SER A 179 8.47 4.45 -22.57
CA SER A 179 8.74 3.42 -23.58
C SER A 179 9.77 2.37 -23.13
N ASP A 180 10.68 2.73 -22.24
CA ASP A 180 11.77 1.85 -21.80
C ASP A 180 11.27 0.72 -20.89
N LEU A 181 10.02 0.83 -20.38
CA LEU A 181 9.34 -0.24 -19.64
C LEU A 181 8.94 -1.43 -20.55
N PHE A 182 8.89 -1.25 -21.86
CA PHE A 182 8.42 -2.23 -22.83
C PHE A 182 9.52 -2.66 -23.81
N ALA A 183 10.76 -2.18 -23.65
CA ALA A 183 11.93 -2.54 -24.43
C ALA A 183 12.73 -3.66 -23.74
#